data_1b77511a3dbab48b02f5885139c472ba
#
_entry.id   1b77511a3dbab48b02f5885139c472ba
#
_cell.length_a   1.000
_cell.length_b   1.000
_cell.length_c   1.000
_cell.angle_alpha   90.00
_cell.angle_beta   90.00
_cell.angle_gamma   90.00
#
_symmetry.space_group_name_H-M   'P 1'
#
loop_
_entity.id
_entity.type
_entity.pdbx_description
1 polymer ?
#
loop_
_entity_poly.entity_id
_entity_poly.type
_entity_poly.pdbx_seq_one_letter_code
_entity_poly.pdbx_strand_id
1 'polypeptide(L)'
;MKNLIFTLLLAVPFLAIAQGPHGGNGEKMEARKVAWLTTKLDLSAEDAKIFWPIYNDYVRDLSALRKERSQKMISFRKLKEIEDLDDEEIQTLILNDFNFRQRDLNIERKYYNKFKSNLPIKTVGKFYRAQEAFKKEILQQYRAARPTPATN
;
A
#
# COMPACT_ATOMS: atom_id res chain seq x y z
N MET A 1 -47.97 -29.06 -21.81
CA MET A 1 -46.52 -29.20 -21.88
C MET A 1 -45.96 -27.92 -21.32
N LYS A 2 -45.50 -27.93 -20.06
CA LYS A 2 -45.04 -26.76 -19.30
C LYS A 2 -43.50 -26.72 -19.34
N ASN A 3 -42.96 -25.78 -20.05
CA ASN A 3 -41.51 -25.54 -20.07
C ASN A 3 -41.07 -24.82 -18.79
N LEU A 4 -40.43 -25.53 -17.89
CA LEU A 4 -39.75 -24.99 -16.72
C LEU A 4 -38.39 -24.48 -17.17
N ILE A 5 -38.24 -23.14 -17.26
CA ILE A 5 -36.95 -22.49 -17.44
C ILE A 5 -36.30 -22.42 -16.05
N PHE A 6 -35.27 -23.24 -15.86
CA PHE A 6 -34.45 -23.25 -14.66
C PHE A 6 -33.42 -22.14 -14.78
N THR A 7 -33.72 -20.97 -14.18
CA THR A 7 -32.75 -19.88 -14.08
C THR A 7 -31.74 -20.22 -13.00
N LEU A 8 -30.57 -20.70 -13.42
CA LEU A 8 -29.44 -20.96 -12.55
C LEU A 8 -28.85 -19.63 -12.09
N LEU A 9 -29.25 -19.17 -10.90
CA LEU A 9 -28.69 -18.01 -10.23
C LEU A 9 -27.27 -18.37 -9.75
N LEU A 10 -26.26 -17.93 -10.49
CA LEU A 10 -24.85 -18.08 -10.12
C LEU A 10 -24.57 -17.18 -8.91
N ALA A 11 -24.73 -17.74 -7.71
CA ALA A 11 -24.28 -17.10 -6.48
C ALA A 11 -22.76 -17.06 -6.47
N VAL A 12 -22.20 -15.93 -6.86
CA VAL A 12 -20.78 -15.62 -6.60
C VAL A 12 -20.66 -15.45 -5.08
N PRO A 13 -19.88 -16.27 -4.37
CA PRO A 13 -19.62 -16.00 -2.97
C PRO A 13 -18.76 -14.72 -2.89
N PHE A 14 -19.38 -13.60 -2.58
CA PHE A 14 -18.69 -12.47 -2.00
C PHE A 14 -18.07 -12.99 -0.71
N LEU A 15 -16.77 -13.27 -0.72
CA LEU A 15 -16.00 -13.42 0.49
C LEU A 15 -16.10 -12.07 1.21
N ALA A 16 -17.07 -11.99 2.10
CA ALA A 16 -17.13 -10.93 3.09
C ALA A 16 -15.83 -11.00 3.89
N ILE A 17 -14.90 -10.12 3.59
CA ILE A 17 -13.75 -9.85 4.44
C ILE A 17 -14.37 -9.35 5.74
N ALA A 18 -14.37 -10.20 6.77
CA ALA A 18 -14.83 -9.86 8.10
C ALA A 18 -14.00 -8.65 8.58
N GLN A 19 -14.62 -7.49 8.54
CA GLN A 19 -14.09 -6.26 9.12
C GLN A 19 -14.13 -6.41 10.63
N GLY A 20 -12.99 -6.74 11.22
CA GLY A 20 -12.80 -6.62 12.64
C GLY A 20 -12.93 -5.14 13.06
N PRO A 21 -13.41 -4.82 14.29
CA PRO A 21 -13.79 -3.45 14.69
C PRO A 21 -12.62 -2.48 14.97
N HIS A 22 -11.44 -2.71 14.46
CA HIS A 22 -10.23 -1.88 14.67
C HIS A 22 -9.52 -1.51 13.37
N GLY A 23 -10.27 -1.07 12.35
CA GLY A 23 -9.70 -0.49 11.14
C GLY A 23 -8.97 0.82 11.46
N GLY A 24 -7.67 0.75 11.72
CA GLY A 24 -6.82 1.94 11.91
C GLY A 24 -6.76 2.80 10.65
N ASN A 25 -6.22 4.04 10.77
CA ASN A 25 -6.06 4.96 9.65
C ASN A 25 -5.35 4.33 8.44
N GLY A 26 -4.49 3.33 8.66
CA GLY A 26 -3.81 2.57 7.61
C GLY A 26 -4.75 1.73 6.74
N GLU A 27 -5.71 1.03 7.34
CA GLU A 27 -6.68 0.21 6.60
C GLU A 27 -7.64 1.06 5.76
N LYS A 28 -8.09 2.19 6.32
CA LYS A 28 -8.91 3.16 5.57
C LYS A 28 -8.17 3.73 4.37
N MET A 29 -6.88 4.02 4.53
CA MET A 29 -6.03 4.53 3.46
C MET A 29 -5.81 3.47 2.38
N GLU A 30 -5.60 2.21 2.78
CA GLU A 30 -5.45 1.10 1.84
C GLU A 30 -6.75 0.85 1.06
N ALA A 31 -7.91 0.84 1.71
CA ALA A 31 -9.21 0.72 1.04
C ALA A 31 -9.43 1.84 0.01
N ARG A 32 -9.07 3.08 0.34
CA ARG A 32 -9.11 4.22 -0.61
C ARG A 32 -8.17 4.00 -1.79
N LYS A 33 -6.97 3.48 -1.54
CA LYS A 33 -5.99 3.19 -2.60
C LYS A 33 -6.48 2.09 -3.52
N VAL A 34 -7.08 1.02 -3.00
CA VAL A 34 -7.70 -0.05 -3.79
C VAL A 34 -8.81 0.49 -4.67
N ALA A 35 -9.75 1.27 -4.13
CA ALA A 35 -10.82 1.90 -4.91
C ALA A 35 -10.26 2.82 -6.02
N TRP A 36 -9.23 3.61 -5.71
CA TRP A 36 -8.53 4.46 -6.68
C TRP A 36 -7.89 3.63 -7.80
N LEU A 37 -7.15 2.58 -7.45
CA LEU A 37 -6.49 1.70 -8.42
C LEU A 37 -7.52 0.99 -9.30
N THR A 38 -8.62 0.48 -8.73
CA THR A 38 -9.70 -0.16 -9.49
C THR A 38 -10.21 0.76 -10.59
N THR A 39 -10.46 2.04 -10.25
CA THR A 39 -10.95 3.03 -11.23
C THR A 39 -9.88 3.41 -12.26
N LYS A 40 -8.59 3.53 -11.85
CA LYS A 40 -7.53 4.06 -12.72
C LYS A 40 -6.91 3.02 -13.63
N LEU A 41 -6.91 1.75 -13.22
CA LEU A 41 -6.29 0.68 -14.01
C LEU A 41 -7.23 0.15 -15.09
N ASP A 42 -8.53 0.14 -14.84
CA ASP A 42 -9.55 -0.38 -15.77
C ASP A 42 -9.10 -1.75 -16.34
N LEU A 43 -8.89 -2.70 -15.43
CA LEU A 43 -8.37 -4.02 -15.76
C LEU A 43 -9.45 -4.88 -16.41
N SER A 44 -9.05 -5.69 -17.41
CA SER A 44 -9.89 -6.81 -17.84
C SER A 44 -10.10 -7.79 -16.69
N ALA A 45 -11.13 -8.64 -16.79
CA ALA A 45 -11.38 -9.65 -15.76
C ALA A 45 -10.20 -10.63 -15.60
N GLU A 46 -9.52 -10.95 -16.70
CA GLU A 46 -8.32 -11.79 -16.72
C GLU A 46 -7.15 -11.10 -16.02
N ASP A 47 -6.84 -9.85 -16.40
CA ASP A 47 -5.76 -9.07 -15.78
C ASP A 47 -6.03 -8.85 -14.29
N ALA A 48 -7.28 -8.61 -13.89
CA ALA A 48 -7.66 -8.40 -12.49
C ALA A 48 -7.42 -9.65 -11.63
N LYS A 49 -7.71 -10.85 -12.16
CA LYS A 49 -7.43 -12.12 -11.47
C LYS A 49 -5.94 -12.34 -11.20
N ILE A 50 -5.07 -11.77 -12.04
CA ILE A 50 -3.62 -11.85 -11.89
C ILE A 50 -3.11 -10.71 -11.01
N PHE A 51 -3.59 -9.49 -11.23
CA PHE A 51 -3.10 -8.27 -10.58
C PHE A 51 -3.34 -8.27 -9.07
N TRP A 52 -4.57 -8.52 -8.63
CA TRP A 52 -4.95 -8.35 -7.22
C TRP A 52 -4.22 -9.30 -6.27
N PRO A 53 -4.01 -10.58 -6.55
CA PRO A 53 -3.20 -11.43 -5.69
C PRO A 53 -1.75 -10.93 -5.54
N ILE A 54 -1.12 -10.49 -6.63
CA ILE A 54 0.25 -9.95 -6.60
C ILE A 54 0.28 -8.64 -5.80
N TYR A 55 -0.72 -7.77 -5.98
CA TYR A 55 -0.84 -6.51 -5.25
C TYR A 55 -1.04 -6.74 -3.74
N ASN A 56 -1.88 -7.66 -3.36
CA ASN A 56 -2.13 -7.98 -1.94
C ASN A 56 -0.85 -8.51 -1.25
N ASP A 57 -0.11 -9.37 -1.93
CA ASP A 57 1.20 -9.85 -1.44
C ASP A 57 2.20 -8.69 -1.30
N TYR A 58 2.25 -7.79 -2.29
CA TYR A 58 3.08 -6.59 -2.26
C TYR A 58 2.76 -5.69 -1.05
N VAL A 59 1.50 -5.39 -0.83
CA VAL A 59 1.05 -4.57 0.30
C VAL A 59 1.37 -5.23 1.64
N ARG A 60 1.19 -6.55 1.74
CA ARG A 60 1.53 -7.32 2.94
C ARG A 60 3.02 -7.22 3.27
N ASP A 61 3.91 -7.46 2.29
CA ASP A 61 5.35 -7.41 2.48
C ASP A 61 5.82 -5.98 2.86
N LEU A 62 5.29 -4.95 2.20
CA LEU A 62 5.58 -3.55 2.56
C LEU A 62 5.07 -3.19 3.96
N SER A 63 3.88 -3.65 4.32
CA SER A 63 3.30 -3.36 5.64
C SER A 63 4.10 -4.01 6.77
N ALA A 64 4.58 -5.23 6.55
CA ALA A 64 5.47 -5.92 7.50
C ALA A 64 6.78 -5.13 7.71
N LEU A 65 7.43 -4.69 6.62
CA LEU A 65 8.64 -3.88 6.69
C LEU A 65 8.42 -2.53 7.39
N ARG A 66 7.32 -1.84 7.10
CA ARG A 66 6.96 -0.57 7.74
C ARG A 66 6.68 -0.73 9.22
N LYS A 67 6.02 -1.81 9.62
CA LYS A 67 5.78 -2.14 11.03
C LYS A 67 7.09 -2.37 11.77
N GLU A 68 8.00 -3.17 11.21
CA GLU A 68 9.34 -3.41 11.77
C GLU A 68 10.11 -2.08 11.92
N ARG A 69 10.16 -1.26 10.85
CA ARG A 69 10.81 0.04 10.88
C ARG A 69 10.24 0.95 11.97
N SER A 70 8.92 1.02 12.07
CA SER A 70 8.25 1.84 13.09
C SER A 70 8.60 1.40 14.50
N GLN A 71 8.68 0.09 14.75
CA GLN A 71 9.06 -0.45 16.06
C GLN A 71 10.50 -0.11 16.42
N LYS A 72 11.45 -0.27 15.49
CA LYS A 72 12.87 0.06 15.70
C LYS A 72 13.08 1.57 15.87
N MET A 73 12.46 2.38 15.04
CA MET A 73 12.57 3.85 15.13
C MET A 73 11.91 4.42 16.41
N ILE A 74 10.84 3.81 16.90
CA ILE A 74 10.21 4.23 18.16
C ILE A 74 11.16 3.97 19.33
N SER A 75 11.92 2.87 19.31
CA SER A 75 12.91 2.58 20.35
C SER A 75 13.97 3.66 20.45
N PHE A 76 14.50 4.13 19.32
CA PHE A 76 15.48 5.22 19.30
C PHE A 76 14.87 6.58 19.70
N ARG A 77 13.67 6.93 19.20
CA ARG A 77 13.01 8.21 19.52
C ARG A 77 12.59 8.36 20.98
N LYS A 78 12.42 7.26 21.69
CA LYS A 78 11.96 7.31 23.11
C LYS A 78 13.10 7.45 24.09
N LEU A 79 14.33 7.27 23.68
CA LEU A 79 15.41 7.03 24.64
C LEU A 79 16.33 8.23 24.86
N LYS A 80 16.64 9.04 23.84
CA LYS A 80 17.62 10.13 23.96
C LYS A 80 17.46 11.19 22.86
N GLU A 81 17.88 12.42 23.14
CA GLU A 81 18.17 13.41 22.11
C GLU A 81 19.44 13.00 21.35
N ILE A 82 19.69 13.51 20.14
CA ILE A 82 20.86 13.14 19.32
C ILE A 82 22.17 13.45 20.06
N GLU A 83 22.19 14.53 20.80
CA GLU A 83 23.34 15.01 21.60
C GLU A 83 23.69 14.07 22.77
N ASP A 84 22.74 13.23 23.18
CA ASP A 84 22.92 12.24 24.26
C ASP A 84 23.38 10.88 23.73
N LEU A 85 23.44 10.69 22.39
CA LEU A 85 23.86 9.46 21.76
C LEU A 85 25.38 9.46 21.55
N ASP A 86 26.01 8.30 21.71
CA ASP A 86 27.40 8.13 21.29
C ASP A 86 27.52 7.92 19.77
N ASP A 87 28.74 7.99 19.24
CA ASP A 87 29.03 7.90 17.81
C ASP A 87 28.57 6.55 17.22
N GLU A 88 28.67 5.44 17.97
CA GLU A 88 28.28 4.10 17.53
C GLU A 88 26.74 4.00 17.44
N GLU A 89 26.02 4.56 18.42
CA GLU A 89 24.55 4.64 18.41
C GLU A 89 24.06 5.46 17.21
N ILE A 90 24.67 6.64 16.94
CA ILE A 90 24.35 7.49 15.78
C ILE A 90 24.61 6.76 14.46
N GLN A 91 25.78 6.12 14.33
CA GLN A 91 26.13 5.36 13.13
C GLN A 91 25.16 4.19 12.89
N THR A 92 24.81 3.46 13.93
CA THR A 92 23.82 2.37 13.88
C THR A 92 22.45 2.87 13.40
N LEU A 93 22.01 4.03 13.89
CA LEU A 93 20.76 4.65 13.50
C LEU A 93 20.72 4.98 11.99
N ILE A 94 21.80 5.58 11.48
CA ILE A 94 21.95 5.93 10.06
C ILE A 94 21.97 4.66 9.19
N LEU A 95 22.76 3.66 9.56
CA LEU A 95 22.88 2.40 8.81
C LEU A 95 21.58 1.61 8.80
N ASN A 96 20.83 1.62 9.90
CA ASN A 96 19.50 1.02 9.95
C ASN A 96 18.52 1.70 8.98
N ASP A 97 18.55 3.03 8.85
CA ASP A 97 17.70 3.73 7.88
C ASP A 97 18.06 3.36 6.44
N PHE A 98 19.35 3.29 6.11
CA PHE A 98 19.79 2.82 4.79
C PHE A 98 19.35 1.39 4.50
N ASN A 99 19.47 0.49 5.49
CA ASN A 99 19.04 -0.90 5.36
C ASN A 99 17.53 -1.00 5.11
N PHE A 100 16.71 -0.24 5.82
CA PHE A 100 15.26 -0.21 5.58
C PHE A 100 14.91 0.31 4.19
N ARG A 101 15.57 1.37 3.71
CA ARG A 101 15.36 1.89 2.33
C ARG A 101 15.77 0.85 1.28
N GLN A 102 16.87 0.15 1.49
CA GLN A 102 17.30 -0.90 0.57
C GLN A 102 16.31 -2.07 0.53
N ARG A 103 15.79 -2.47 1.69
CA ARG A 103 14.77 -3.54 1.78
C ARG A 103 13.46 -3.11 1.13
N ASP A 104 13.03 -1.86 1.28
CA ASP A 104 11.86 -1.30 0.61
C ASP A 104 12.01 -1.37 -0.92
N LEU A 105 13.15 -0.91 -1.44
CA LEU A 105 13.49 -1.00 -2.86
C LEU A 105 13.54 -2.44 -3.37
N ASN A 106 14.05 -3.38 -2.58
CA ASN A 106 14.10 -4.80 -2.95
C ASN A 106 12.70 -5.40 -3.06
N ILE A 107 11.77 -5.03 -2.16
CA ILE A 107 10.36 -5.42 -2.24
C ILE A 107 9.74 -4.84 -3.51
N GLU A 108 9.95 -3.55 -3.80
CA GLU A 108 9.43 -2.92 -5.01
C GLU A 108 9.92 -3.62 -6.28
N ARG A 109 11.22 -3.92 -6.38
CA ARG A 109 11.82 -4.66 -7.52
C ARG A 109 11.26 -6.08 -7.65
N LYS A 110 11.11 -6.79 -6.52
CA LYS A 110 10.50 -8.14 -6.49
C LYS A 110 9.12 -8.14 -7.13
N TYR A 111 8.27 -7.18 -6.72
CA TYR A 111 6.89 -7.13 -7.20
C TYR A 111 6.78 -6.50 -8.59
N TYR A 112 7.64 -5.55 -8.96
CA TYR A 112 7.77 -5.11 -10.35
C TYR A 112 8.03 -6.29 -11.28
N ASN A 113 8.98 -7.16 -10.93
CA ASN A 113 9.28 -8.35 -11.74
C ASN A 113 8.08 -9.32 -11.81
N LYS A 114 7.36 -9.53 -10.70
CA LYS A 114 6.15 -10.35 -10.69
C LYS A 114 5.07 -9.77 -11.62
N PHE A 115 4.79 -8.46 -11.53
CA PHE A 115 3.83 -7.79 -12.41
C PHE A 115 4.25 -7.90 -13.88
N LYS A 116 5.52 -7.55 -14.18
CA LYS A 116 6.06 -7.57 -15.55
C LYS A 116 6.01 -8.96 -16.20
N SER A 117 6.20 -10.02 -15.42
CA SER A 117 6.19 -11.40 -15.93
C SER A 117 4.78 -11.94 -16.19
N ASN A 118 3.74 -11.31 -15.63
CA ASN A 118 2.37 -11.84 -15.67
C ASN A 118 1.35 -10.90 -16.31
N LEU A 119 1.71 -9.64 -16.58
CA LEU A 119 0.82 -8.62 -17.11
C LEU A 119 1.47 -7.84 -18.25
N PRO A 120 0.69 -7.28 -19.18
CA PRO A 120 1.20 -6.38 -20.18
C PRO A 120 1.96 -5.20 -19.56
N ILE A 121 3.11 -4.84 -20.12
CA ILE A 121 3.93 -3.75 -19.58
C ILE A 121 3.19 -2.40 -19.51
N LYS A 122 2.21 -2.17 -20.39
CA LYS A 122 1.34 -0.99 -20.34
C LYS A 122 0.47 -0.98 -19.08
N THR A 123 -0.06 -2.13 -18.67
CA THR A 123 -0.83 -2.30 -17.43
C THR A 123 0.05 -2.02 -16.21
N VAL A 124 1.28 -2.54 -16.20
CA VAL A 124 2.27 -2.24 -15.15
C VAL A 124 2.58 -0.75 -15.09
N GLY A 125 2.80 -0.10 -16.24
CA GLY A 125 3.02 1.34 -16.33
C GLY A 125 1.84 2.17 -15.79
N LYS A 126 0.59 1.78 -16.11
CA LYS A 126 -0.61 2.41 -15.55
C LYS A 126 -0.64 2.30 -14.02
N PHE A 127 -0.27 1.14 -13.47
CA PHE A 127 -0.21 0.92 -12.02
C PHE A 127 0.77 1.88 -11.33
N TYR A 128 2.01 1.98 -11.77
CA TYR A 128 2.98 2.90 -11.18
C TYR A 128 2.54 4.36 -11.30
N ARG A 129 2.02 4.76 -12.45
CA ARG A 129 1.44 6.11 -12.65
C ARG A 129 0.27 6.37 -11.69
N ALA A 130 -0.62 5.41 -11.50
CA ALA A 130 -1.77 5.54 -10.63
C ALA A 130 -1.34 5.66 -9.15
N GLN A 131 -0.29 4.94 -8.73
CA GLN A 131 0.28 5.08 -7.39
C GLN A 131 0.84 6.48 -7.13
N GLU A 132 1.61 7.03 -8.07
CA GLU A 132 2.16 8.39 -7.95
C GLU A 132 1.04 9.45 -7.93
N ALA A 133 0.02 9.31 -8.78
CA ALA A 133 -1.13 10.19 -8.76
C ALA A 133 -1.91 10.12 -7.43
N PHE A 134 -2.05 8.93 -6.84
CA PHE A 134 -2.66 8.76 -5.53
C PHE A 134 -1.87 9.46 -4.42
N LYS A 135 -0.54 9.30 -4.40
CA LYS A 135 0.32 10.01 -3.44
C LYS A 135 0.13 11.53 -3.53
N LYS A 136 0.11 12.08 -4.74
CA LYS A 136 -0.09 13.50 -4.98
C LYS A 136 -1.45 13.96 -4.47
N GLU A 137 -2.51 13.22 -4.76
CA GLU A 137 -3.88 13.51 -4.31
C GLU A 137 -3.96 13.57 -2.77
N ILE A 138 -3.43 12.57 -2.10
CA ILE A 138 -3.42 12.53 -0.63
C ILE A 138 -2.64 13.70 -0.03
N LEU A 139 -1.47 14.04 -0.59
CA LEU A 139 -0.69 15.19 -0.13
C LEU A 139 -1.43 16.52 -0.32
N GLN A 140 -2.15 16.69 -1.42
CA GLN A 140 -2.96 17.89 -1.66
C GLN A 140 -4.10 18.00 -0.64
N GLN A 141 -4.81 16.90 -0.35
CA GLN A 141 -5.87 16.87 0.66
C GLN A 141 -5.34 17.23 2.05
N TYR A 142 -4.17 16.70 2.46
CA TYR A 142 -3.55 17.07 3.73
C TYR A 142 -3.14 18.56 3.81
N ARG A 143 -2.67 19.13 2.71
CA ARG A 143 -2.34 20.55 2.65
C ARG A 143 -3.58 21.43 2.75
N ALA A 144 -4.64 21.07 2.04
CA ALA A 144 -5.91 21.80 2.07
C ALA A 144 -6.62 21.73 3.44
N ALA A 145 -6.42 20.62 4.18
CA ALA A 145 -6.99 20.44 5.52
C ALA A 145 -6.21 21.16 6.65
N ARG A 146 -5.01 21.72 6.37
CA ARG A 146 -4.29 22.55 7.35
C ARG A 146 -4.92 23.94 7.41
N PRO A 147 -5.33 24.44 8.61
CA PRO A 147 -5.72 25.83 8.77
C PRO A 147 -4.56 26.72 8.33
N THR A 148 -4.81 27.68 7.46
CA THR A 148 -3.85 28.79 7.20
C THR A 148 -3.61 29.48 8.54
N PRO A 149 -2.33 29.68 8.98
CA PRO A 149 -2.08 30.51 10.14
C PRO A 149 -2.68 31.89 9.86
N ALA A 150 -3.54 32.34 10.77
CA ALA A 150 -4.07 33.70 10.72
C ALA A 150 -2.88 34.66 10.73
N THR A 151 -2.68 35.36 9.65
CA THR A 151 -1.77 36.51 9.57
C THR A 151 -2.35 37.63 10.47
N ASN A 152 -1.77 37.76 11.67
CA ASN A 152 -1.94 38.95 12.48
C ASN A 152 -1.01 40.04 11.95
#